data_d14a428ef553a00168c05cfb5e1e8ebf
#
_entry.id   d14a428ef553a00168c05cfb5e1e8ebf
#
_cell.length_a   1.000
_cell.length_b   1.000
_cell.length_c   1.000
_cell.angle_alpha   90.00
_cell.angle_beta   90.00
_cell.angle_gamma   90.00
#
_symmetry.space_group_name_H-M   'P 1'
#
loop_
_entity.id
_entity.type
_entity.pdbx_description
1 polymer ?
#
loop_
_entity_poly.entity_id
_entity_poly.type
_entity_poly.pdbx_seq_one_letter_code
_entity_poly.pdbx_strand_id
1 'polypeptide(L)'
;MAYDKILSFLVFLDSIQTANLPNIGAYVTANEVNLCLSIQAFQECVHSQSYSYMLDTICSPVERNDILYQWKTDEHLLRRNTFIGNCYNEFQEQKDAPTLLRVMMANFILEGIYFYSGFMFFYNLSRNGKMPGSAQEIRYINRDENTHLWLFRNIILELQKEQPELFTAENVQALREMMLEGVEQEIAWGHYVIGDEVPGLNRRMVTDYIRYLGNLRWTSLGYPALYPGFEHEPESMAWVSQYADANMVKTDFFEARSTAYAKSTALVDDL
;
A
#
# COMPACT_ATOMS: atom_id res chain seq x y z
N MET A 1 4.74 -5.20 18.36
CA MET A 1 3.59 -5.96 17.80
C MET A 1 2.98 -5.31 16.56
N ALA A 2 2.40 -4.09 16.60
CA ALA A 2 1.85 -3.43 15.40
C ALA A 2 2.96 -3.11 14.38
N TYR A 3 4.03 -2.50 14.82
CA TYR A 3 5.19 -2.14 14.02
C TYR A 3 5.76 -3.35 13.25
N ASP A 4 5.99 -4.46 13.94
CA ASP A 4 6.59 -5.67 13.37
C ASP A 4 5.74 -6.27 12.26
N LYS A 5 4.44 -6.41 12.53
CA LYS A 5 3.48 -6.98 11.56
C LYS A 5 3.31 -6.10 10.34
N ILE A 6 3.25 -4.78 10.54
CA ILE A 6 3.11 -3.82 9.43
C ILE A 6 4.36 -3.89 8.55
N LEU A 7 5.57 -3.87 9.11
CA LEU A 7 6.79 -3.97 8.31
C LEU A 7 6.97 -5.33 7.65
N SER A 8 6.60 -6.43 8.33
CA SER A 8 6.59 -7.77 7.72
C SER A 8 5.73 -7.81 6.45
N PHE A 9 4.59 -7.13 6.48
CA PHE A 9 3.69 -7.03 5.33
C PHE A 9 4.29 -6.17 4.20
N LEU A 10 4.74 -4.97 4.52
CA LEU A 10 5.24 -4.00 3.54
C LEU A 10 6.45 -4.53 2.78
N VAL A 11 7.47 -5.05 3.49
CA VAL A 11 8.67 -5.63 2.84
C VAL A 11 8.32 -6.75 1.86
N PHE A 12 7.36 -7.58 2.20
CA PHE A 12 7.00 -8.72 1.37
C PHE A 12 6.23 -8.32 0.12
N LEU A 13 5.25 -7.41 0.24
CA LEU A 13 4.43 -7.00 -0.90
C LEU A 13 5.24 -6.31 -1.99
N ASP A 14 6.09 -5.38 -1.64
CA ASP A 14 6.92 -4.67 -2.62
C ASP A 14 7.87 -5.64 -3.35
N SER A 15 8.34 -6.68 -2.65
CA SER A 15 9.15 -7.72 -3.30
C SER A 15 8.37 -8.55 -4.32
N ILE A 16 7.06 -8.79 -4.10
CA ILE A 16 6.21 -9.46 -5.10
C ILE A 16 5.97 -8.56 -6.31
N GLN A 17 5.79 -7.27 -6.09
CA GLN A 17 5.58 -6.29 -7.16
C GLN A 17 6.76 -6.27 -8.14
N THR A 18 7.99 -6.29 -7.64
CA THR A 18 9.17 -6.32 -8.51
C THR A 18 9.20 -7.51 -9.48
N ALA A 19 8.63 -8.64 -9.07
CA ALA A 19 8.55 -9.84 -9.92
C ALA A 19 7.34 -9.80 -10.88
N ASN A 20 6.23 -9.16 -10.48
CA ASN A 20 4.99 -9.14 -11.25
C ASN A 20 4.96 -8.05 -12.33
N LEU A 21 5.44 -6.85 -12.05
CA LEU A 21 5.37 -5.72 -12.98
C LEU A 21 6.01 -6.01 -14.34
N PRO A 22 7.17 -6.71 -14.46
CA PRO A 22 7.72 -7.12 -15.74
C PRO A 22 6.82 -8.07 -16.55
N ASN A 23 6.01 -8.92 -15.87
CA ASN A 23 5.08 -9.82 -16.56
C ASN A 23 3.94 -9.04 -17.22
N ILE A 24 3.43 -8.01 -16.54
CA ILE A 24 2.45 -7.08 -17.10
C ILE A 24 3.06 -6.35 -18.29
N GLY A 25 4.27 -5.82 -18.13
CA GLY A 25 5.02 -5.13 -19.18
C GLY A 25 5.27 -5.98 -20.42
N ALA A 26 5.49 -7.28 -20.26
CA ALA A 26 5.68 -8.19 -21.38
C ALA A 26 4.41 -8.42 -22.22
N TYR A 27 3.23 -8.17 -21.65
CA TYR A 27 1.92 -8.30 -22.32
C TYR A 27 1.45 -6.97 -22.93
N VAL A 28 1.67 -5.87 -22.24
CA VAL A 28 1.26 -4.53 -22.69
C VAL A 28 2.15 -4.06 -23.84
N THR A 29 1.54 -3.63 -24.94
CA THR A 29 2.25 -3.21 -26.15
C THR A 29 2.68 -1.74 -26.14
N ALA A 30 2.09 -0.89 -25.28
CA ALA A 30 2.43 0.52 -25.15
C ALA A 30 3.80 0.71 -24.47
N ASN A 31 4.78 1.21 -25.21
CA ASN A 31 6.13 1.45 -24.67
C ASN A 31 6.15 2.42 -23.49
N GLU A 32 5.30 3.42 -23.50
CA GLU A 32 5.17 4.43 -22.43
C GLU A 32 4.74 3.78 -21.12
N VAL A 33 3.81 2.82 -21.17
CA VAL A 33 3.40 2.05 -20.00
C VAL A 33 4.56 1.19 -19.49
N ASN A 34 5.31 0.55 -20.38
CA ASN A 34 6.48 -0.25 -20.01
C ASN A 34 7.57 0.57 -19.32
N LEU A 35 7.80 1.82 -19.76
CA LEU A 35 8.72 2.74 -19.08
C LEU A 35 8.24 3.04 -17.67
N CYS A 36 6.95 3.34 -17.48
CA CYS A 36 6.36 3.59 -16.17
C CYS A 36 6.46 2.37 -15.25
N LEU A 37 6.12 1.17 -15.74
CA LEU A 37 6.23 -0.08 -14.97
C LEU A 37 7.68 -0.39 -14.55
N SER A 38 8.65 -0.05 -15.39
CA SER A 38 10.07 -0.23 -15.07
C SER A 38 10.53 0.72 -13.95
N ILE A 39 10.04 1.97 -13.96
CA ILE A 39 10.30 2.94 -12.90
C ILE A 39 9.64 2.46 -11.60
N GLN A 40 8.39 2.04 -11.65
CA GLN A 40 7.69 1.48 -10.50
C GLN A 40 8.46 0.29 -9.92
N ALA A 41 8.86 -0.70 -10.74
CA ALA A 41 9.62 -1.86 -10.27
C ALA A 41 10.93 -1.46 -9.55
N PHE A 42 11.60 -0.41 -10.01
CA PHE A 42 12.77 0.15 -9.31
C PHE A 42 12.37 0.77 -7.96
N GLN A 43 11.28 1.54 -7.92
CA GLN A 43 10.79 2.16 -6.67
C GLN A 43 10.41 1.11 -5.64
N GLU A 44 9.76 0.01 -6.04
CA GLU A 44 9.43 -1.11 -5.13
C GLU A 44 10.70 -1.75 -4.52
N CYS A 45 11.79 -1.85 -5.29
CA CYS A 45 13.07 -2.29 -4.74
C CYS A 45 13.59 -1.33 -3.66
N VAL A 46 13.46 -0.01 -3.89
CA VAL A 46 13.88 1.02 -2.93
C VAL A 46 12.99 0.98 -1.68
N HIS A 47 11.67 0.84 -1.85
CA HIS A 47 10.72 0.73 -0.74
C HIS A 47 11.02 -0.48 0.15
N SER A 48 11.19 -1.65 -0.45
CA SER A 48 11.55 -2.88 0.26
C SER A 48 12.86 -2.75 1.06
N GLN A 49 13.87 -2.08 0.49
CA GLN A 49 15.12 -1.78 1.19
C GLN A 49 14.92 -0.79 2.33
N SER A 50 14.08 0.23 2.15
CA SER A 50 13.77 1.23 3.16
C SER A 50 13.12 0.61 4.39
N TYR A 51 12.13 -0.26 4.20
CA TYR A 51 11.51 -1.01 5.31
C TYR A 51 12.50 -1.93 6.03
N SER A 52 13.36 -2.61 5.27
CA SER A 52 14.42 -3.43 5.86
C SER A 52 15.38 -2.59 6.67
N TYR A 53 15.74 -1.40 6.21
CA TYR A 53 16.57 -0.45 6.93
C TYR A 53 15.88 0.06 8.21
N MET A 54 14.58 0.34 8.18
CA MET A 54 13.82 0.71 9.38
C MET A 54 13.90 -0.40 10.44
N LEU A 55 13.80 -1.67 10.05
CA LEU A 55 13.99 -2.81 10.98
C LEU A 55 15.42 -2.87 11.52
N ASP A 56 16.42 -2.70 10.68
CA ASP A 56 17.84 -2.74 11.08
C ASP A 56 18.23 -1.67 12.11
N THR A 57 17.45 -0.58 12.19
CA THR A 57 17.75 0.51 13.15
C THR A 57 17.24 0.25 14.55
N ILE A 58 16.29 -0.68 14.74
CA ILE A 58 15.58 -0.87 16.03
C ILE A 58 15.54 -2.33 16.49
N CYS A 59 15.82 -3.29 15.61
CA CYS A 59 15.76 -4.71 15.92
C CYS A 59 17.14 -5.35 15.88
N SER A 60 17.35 -6.36 16.72
CA SER A 60 18.50 -7.25 16.57
C SER A 60 18.37 -8.07 15.26
N PRO A 61 19.47 -8.61 14.70
CA PRO A 61 19.43 -9.43 13.49
C PRO A 61 18.52 -10.64 13.59
N VAL A 62 18.34 -11.21 14.78
CA VAL A 62 17.44 -12.35 15.02
C VAL A 62 15.99 -11.89 14.94
N GLU A 63 15.62 -10.86 15.70
CA GLU A 63 14.26 -10.28 15.68
C GLU A 63 13.86 -9.81 14.28
N ARG A 64 14.78 -9.15 13.56
CA ARG A 64 14.54 -8.73 12.19
C ARG A 64 14.17 -9.91 11.28
N ASN A 65 14.91 -11.02 11.36
CA ASN A 65 14.61 -12.21 10.55
C ASN A 65 13.25 -12.79 10.91
N ASP A 66 12.89 -12.85 12.18
CA ASP A 66 11.58 -13.33 12.62
C ASP A 66 10.45 -12.44 12.05
N ILE A 67 10.63 -11.12 12.07
CA ILE A 67 9.66 -10.17 11.51
C ILE A 67 9.56 -10.34 10.00
N LEU A 68 10.67 -10.39 9.27
CA LEU A 68 10.68 -10.54 7.81
C LEU A 68 9.96 -11.79 7.32
N TYR A 69 9.94 -12.85 8.10
CA TYR A 69 9.28 -14.11 7.74
C TYR A 69 7.92 -14.35 8.42
N GLN A 70 7.43 -13.42 9.23
CA GLN A 70 6.17 -13.56 9.95
C GLN A 70 4.96 -13.76 9.02
N TRP A 71 5.00 -13.15 7.82
CA TRP A 71 3.95 -13.31 6.81
C TRP A 71 3.68 -14.76 6.41
N LYS A 72 4.64 -15.68 6.61
CA LYS A 72 4.49 -17.11 6.28
C LYS A 72 3.56 -17.86 7.24
N THR A 73 3.33 -17.34 8.43
CA THR A 73 2.59 -17.99 9.49
C THR A 73 1.41 -17.19 10.02
N ASP A 74 1.36 -15.90 9.73
CA ASP A 74 0.25 -15.04 10.13
C ASP A 74 -0.91 -15.17 9.13
N GLU A 75 -2.08 -15.62 9.61
CA GLU A 75 -3.25 -15.89 8.76
C GLU A 75 -3.78 -14.64 8.04
N HIS A 76 -3.73 -13.48 8.68
CA HIS A 76 -4.15 -12.23 8.05
C HIS A 76 -3.24 -11.85 6.89
N LEU A 77 -1.93 -12.00 7.08
CA LEU A 77 -0.95 -11.72 6.03
C LEU A 77 -1.05 -12.72 4.88
N LEU A 78 -1.17 -14.01 5.20
CA LEU A 78 -1.35 -15.06 4.18
C LEU A 78 -2.59 -14.81 3.33
N ARG A 79 -3.73 -14.45 3.93
CA ARG A 79 -4.98 -14.19 3.20
C ARG A 79 -4.81 -13.03 2.22
N ARG A 80 -4.22 -11.92 2.65
CA ARG A 80 -3.99 -10.73 1.83
C ARG A 80 -3.04 -11.02 0.67
N ASN A 81 -1.93 -11.67 0.99
CA ASN A 81 -0.91 -12.05 0.00
C ASN A 81 -1.46 -13.05 -1.02
N THR A 82 -2.27 -14.01 -0.57
CA THR A 82 -2.91 -15.00 -1.45
C THR A 82 -3.91 -14.35 -2.40
N PHE A 83 -4.69 -13.37 -1.93
CA PHE A 83 -5.64 -12.64 -2.77
C PHE A 83 -4.93 -11.96 -3.97
N ILE A 84 -3.87 -11.23 -3.71
CA ILE A 84 -3.07 -10.57 -4.75
C ILE A 84 -2.32 -11.61 -5.61
N GLY A 85 -1.63 -12.55 -4.96
CA GLY A 85 -0.81 -13.57 -5.62
C GLY A 85 -1.61 -14.46 -6.56
N ASN A 86 -2.86 -14.78 -6.23
CA ASN A 86 -3.73 -15.56 -7.13
C ASN A 86 -4.03 -14.82 -8.44
N CYS A 87 -4.29 -13.51 -8.38
CA CYS A 87 -4.49 -12.70 -9.59
C CYS A 87 -3.22 -12.68 -10.46
N TYR A 88 -2.06 -12.62 -9.83
CA TYR A 88 -0.76 -12.64 -10.52
C TYR A 88 -0.49 -13.98 -11.19
N ASN A 89 -0.71 -15.07 -10.47
CA ASN A 89 -0.52 -16.43 -11.00
C ASN A 89 -1.49 -16.72 -12.15
N GLU A 90 -2.78 -16.37 -11.98
CA GLU A 90 -3.78 -16.53 -13.03
C GLU A 90 -3.40 -15.80 -14.33
N PHE A 91 -2.91 -14.54 -14.20
CA PHE A 91 -2.46 -13.79 -15.35
C PHE A 91 -1.20 -14.41 -15.99
N GLN A 92 -0.26 -14.92 -15.20
CA GLN A 92 0.93 -15.61 -15.74
C GLN A 92 0.58 -16.87 -16.51
N GLU A 93 -0.44 -17.62 -16.08
CA GLU A 93 -0.86 -18.87 -16.69
C GLU A 93 -1.68 -18.64 -17.98
N GLN A 94 -2.60 -17.68 -17.97
CA GLN A 94 -3.57 -17.48 -19.05
C GLN A 94 -3.12 -16.41 -20.06
N LYS A 95 -2.54 -15.31 -19.59
CA LYS A 95 -2.05 -14.20 -20.42
C LYS A 95 -3.09 -13.69 -21.42
N ASP A 96 -4.30 -13.47 -20.96
CA ASP A 96 -5.39 -12.92 -21.76
C ASP A 96 -5.91 -11.58 -21.20
N ALA A 97 -6.80 -10.92 -21.92
CA ALA A 97 -7.31 -9.61 -21.56
C ALA A 97 -8.18 -9.63 -20.27
N PRO A 98 -9.02 -10.64 -20.00
CA PRO A 98 -9.75 -10.73 -18.73
C PRO A 98 -8.85 -10.85 -17.52
N THR A 99 -7.82 -11.69 -17.58
CA THR A 99 -6.86 -11.84 -16.45
C THR A 99 -5.94 -10.63 -16.34
N LEU A 100 -5.60 -9.94 -17.43
CA LEU A 100 -4.95 -8.63 -17.40
C LEU A 100 -5.80 -7.63 -16.61
N LEU A 101 -7.09 -7.52 -16.90
CA LEU A 101 -7.98 -6.59 -16.20
C LEU A 101 -8.03 -6.88 -14.70
N ARG A 102 -8.07 -8.16 -14.31
CA ARG A 102 -8.05 -8.57 -12.91
C ARG A 102 -6.72 -8.25 -12.22
N VAL A 103 -5.59 -8.46 -12.88
CA VAL A 103 -4.29 -8.14 -12.30
C VAL A 103 -4.08 -6.61 -12.19
N MET A 104 -4.62 -5.83 -13.13
CA MET A 104 -4.64 -4.36 -13.01
C MET A 104 -5.46 -3.91 -11.81
N MET A 105 -6.63 -4.54 -11.58
CA MET A 105 -7.45 -4.26 -10.41
C MET A 105 -6.79 -4.69 -9.11
N ALA A 106 -6.09 -5.82 -9.09
CA ALA A 106 -5.32 -6.27 -7.93
C ALA A 106 -4.21 -5.28 -7.55
N ASN A 107 -3.45 -4.77 -8.54
CA ASN A 107 -2.46 -3.72 -8.32
C ASN A 107 -3.13 -2.43 -7.83
N PHE A 108 -4.25 -2.02 -8.42
CA PHE A 108 -4.98 -0.83 -8.00
C PHE A 108 -5.46 -0.91 -6.53
N ILE A 109 -5.86 -2.10 -6.07
CA ILE A 109 -6.21 -2.37 -4.67
C ILE A 109 -4.97 -2.35 -3.78
N LEU A 110 -3.89 -3.00 -4.22
CA LEU A 110 -2.64 -3.04 -3.49
C LEU A 110 -2.13 -1.63 -3.19
N GLU A 111 -1.92 -0.83 -4.25
CA GLU A 111 -1.37 0.53 -4.18
C GLU A 111 -2.34 1.52 -3.50
N GLY A 112 -3.64 1.33 -3.70
CA GLY A 112 -4.65 2.29 -3.25
C GLY A 112 -5.29 2.01 -1.90
N ILE A 113 -5.17 0.79 -1.36
CA ILE A 113 -5.89 0.34 -0.17
C ILE A 113 -4.96 -0.34 0.85
N TYR A 114 -4.14 -1.33 0.43
CA TYR A 114 -3.47 -2.25 1.35
C TYR A 114 -2.35 -1.64 2.20
N PHE A 115 -1.82 -0.49 1.83
CA PHE A 115 -0.75 0.18 2.59
C PHE A 115 -1.27 1.13 3.67
N TYR A 116 -2.54 1.53 3.62
CA TYR A 116 -3.01 2.70 4.35
C TYR A 116 -3.16 2.51 5.85
N SER A 117 -3.45 1.32 6.35
CA SER A 117 -3.38 1.05 7.80
C SER A 117 -1.95 1.20 8.33
N GLY A 118 -0.96 0.77 7.55
CA GLY A 118 0.45 0.98 7.86
C GLY A 118 0.83 2.46 7.85
N PHE A 119 0.48 3.18 6.79
CA PHE A 119 0.82 4.60 6.66
C PHE A 119 0.21 5.43 7.79
N MET A 120 -1.08 5.27 8.09
CA MET A 120 -1.72 5.99 9.20
C MET A 120 -1.09 5.64 10.56
N PHE A 121 -0.62 4.41 10.76
CA PHE A 121 0.09 4.02 11.97
C PHE A 121 1.39 4.80 12.14
N PHE A 122 2.25 4.86 11.12
CA PHE A 122 3.51 5.61 11.19
C PHE A 122 3.29 7.12 11.32
N TYR A 123 2.32 7.68 10.61
CA TYR A 123 1.97 9.10 10.76
C TYR A 123 1.45 9.39 12.18
N ASN A 124 0.67 8.50 12.75
CA ASN A 124 0.20 8.64 14.14
C ASN A 124 1.35 8.56 15.16
N LEU A 125 2.34 7.69 14.95
CA LEU A 125 3.55 7.68 15.77
C LEU A 125 4.26 9.03 15.73
N SER A 126 4.48 9.59 14.54
CA SER A 126 5.12 10.89 14.37
C SER A 126 4.33 12.03 15.00
N ARG A 127 2.99 12.03 14.86
CA ARG A 127 2.10 12.99 15.50
C ARG A 127 2.23 12.97 17.04
N ASN A 128 2.53 11.84 17.61
CA ASN A 128 2.78 11.65 19.02
C ASN A 128 4.27 11.78 19.41
N GLY A 129 5.10 12.40 18.56
CA GLY A 129 6.52 12.65 18.81
C GLY A 129 7.41 11.41 18.75
N LYS A 130 6.93 10.30 18.16
CA LYS A 130 7.67 9.04 18.04
C LYS A 130 8.05 8.77 16.59
N MET A 131 9.24 8.23 16.36
CA MET A 131 9.73 7.73 15.07
C MET A 131 9.52 8.69 13.88
N PRO A 132 9.91 9.97 13.99
CA PRO A 132 9.70 10.95 12.91
C PRO A 132 10.44 10.56 11.62
N GLY A 133 11.60 9.89 11.72
CA GLY A 133 12.36 9.39 10.58
C GLY A 133 11.60 8.33 9.79
N SER A 134 11.02 7.33 10.48
CA SER A 134 10.19 6.30 9.83
C SER A 134 8.97 6.91 9.16
N ALA A 135 8.30 7.88 9.79
CA ALA A 135 7.17 8.56 9.19
C ALA A 135 7.57 9.41 7.96
N GLN A 136 8.77 9.97 7.95
CA GLN A 136 9.30 10.69 6.78
C GLN A 136 9.54 9.73 5.61
N GLU A 137 10.13 8.58 5.86
CA GLU A 137 10.32 7.53 4.86
C GLU A 137 8.99 7.05 4.27
N ILE A 138 8.04 6.71 5.14
CA ILE A 138 6.67 6.34 4.73
C ILE A 138 6.01 7.44 3.89
N ARG A 139 6.28 8.71 4.15
CA ARG A 139 5.73 9.82 3.36
C ARG A 139 6.27 9.82 1.93
N TYR A 140 7.57 9.54 1.74
CA TYR A 140 8.14 9.43 0.41
C TYR A 140 7.61 8.22 -0.33
N ILE A 141 7.50 7.09 0.34
CA ILE A 141 6.90 5.87 -0.22
C ILE A 141 5.45 6.15 -0.62
N ASN A 142 4.61 6.68 0.27
CA ASN A 142 3.21 7.00 -0.04
C ASN A 142 3.05 7.97 -1.23
N ARG A 143 3.98 8.89 -1.45
CA ARG A 143 3.99 9.73 -2.65
C ARG A 143 4.19 8.88 -3.90
N ASP A 144 5.09 7.92 -3.86
CA ASP A 144 5.38 7.04 -4.98
C ASP A 144 4.20 6.09 -5.22
N GLU A 145 3.58 5.52 -4.17
CA GLU A 145 2.37 4.68 -4.27
C GLU A 145 1.17 5.43 -4.88
N ASN A 146 1.03 6.72 -4.59
CA ASN A 146 0.01 7.53 -5.27
C ASN A 146 0.28 7.67 -6.77
N THR A 147 1.54 7.67 -7.20
CA THR A 147 1.92 7.70 -8.63
C THR A 147 1.65 6.34 -9.28
N HIS A 148 1.96 5.22 -8.59
CA HIS A 148 1.65 3.87 -9.03
C HIS A 148 0.14 3.66 -9.18
N LEU A 149 -0.63 4.06 -8.18
CA LEU A 149 -2.09 4.03 -8.21
C LEU A 149 -2.65 4.82 -9.41
N TRP A 150 -2.11 6.01 -9.66
CA TRP A 150 -2.52 6.85 -10.81
C TRP A 150 -2.21 6.16 -12.15
N LEU A 151 -1.07 5.47 -12.26
CA LEU A 151 -0.72 4.68 -13.43
C LEU A 151 -1.76 3.58 -13.68
N PHE A 152 -2.04 2.72 -12.71
CA PHE A 152 -3.02 1.64 -12.87
C PHE A 152 -4.43 2.16 -13.15
N ARG A 153 -4.83 3.25 -12.48
CA ARG A 153 -6.09 3.92 -12.77
C ARG A 153 -6.20 4.29 -14.25
N ASN A 154 -5.18 4.94 -14.80
CA ASN A 154 -5.21 5.38 -16.19
C ASN A 154 -5.18 4.20 -17.16
N ILE A 155 -4.43 3.15 -16.87
CA ILE A 155 -4.44 1.92 -17.70
C ILE A 155 -5.87 1.33 -17.72
N ILE A 156 -6.54 1.20 -16.58
CA ILE A 156 -7.92 0.70 -16.52
C ILE A 156 -8.85 1.59 -17.32
N LEU A 157 -8.76 2.92 -17.19
CA LEU A 157 -9.59 3.86 -17.93
C LEU A 157 -9.33 3.84 -19.44
N GLU A 158 -8.10 3.63 -19.88
CA GLU A 158 -7.80 3.47 -21.32
C GLU A 158 -8.31 2.12 -21.84
N LEU A 159 -8.16 1.03 -21.06
CA LEU A 159 -8.76 -0.27 -21.42
C LEU A 159 -10.29 -0.17 -21.56
N GLN A 160 -10.97 0.63 -20.72
CA GLN A 160 -12.41 0.87 -20.90
C GLN A 160 -12.78 1.50 -22.24
N LYS A 161 -11.89 2.31 -22.81
CA LYS A 161 -12.11 2.97 -24.11
C LYS A 161 -11.71 2.07 -25.28
N GLU A 162 -10.58 1.37 -25.16
CA GLU A 162 -9.99 0.56 -26.23
C GLU A 162 -10.68 -0.80 -26.38
N GLN A 163 -11.12 -1.39 -25.27
CA GLN A 163 -11.73 -2.73 -25.20
C GLN A 163 -13.00 -2.71 -24.32
N PRO A 164 -14.05 -1.95 -24.70
CA PRO A 164 -15.25 -1.83 -23.89
C PRO A 164 -15.97 -3.16 -23.67
N GLU A 165 -15.75 -4.15 -24.54
CA GLU A 165 -16.29 -5.49 -24.41
C GLU A 165 -15.75 -6.26 -23.19
N LEU A 166 -14.63 -5.85 -22.62
CA LEU A 166 -14.11 -6.41 -21.35
C LEU A 166 -14.89 -5.92 -20.13
N PHE A 167 -15.60 -4.78 -20.25
CA PHE A 167 -16.29 -4.14 -19.14
C PHE A 167 -17.80 -4.45 -19.16
N THR A 168 -18.14 -5.72 -19.38
CA THR A 168 -19.51 -6.21 -19.23
C THR A 168 -20.02 -5.99 -17.80
N ALA A 169 -21.34 -5.99 -17.61
CA ALA A 169 -21.91 -5.88 -16.26
C ALA A 169 -21.38 -6.95 -15.29
N GLU A 170 -21.14 -8.18 -15.80
CA GLU A 170 -20.58 -9.29 -15.03
C GLU A 170 -19.13 -9.00 -14.60
N ASN A 171 -18.27 -8.59 -15.55
CA ASN A 171 -16.88 -8.28 -15.24
C ASN A 171 -16.76 -7.07 -14.30
N VAL A 172 -17.54 -6.02 -14.50
CA VAL A 172 -17.58 -4.86 -13.62
C VAL A 172 -18.05 -5.27 -12.22
N GLN A 173 -19.03 -6.15 -12.11
CA GLN A 173 -19.45 -6.69 -10.81
C GLN A 173 -18.34 -7.50 -10.14
N ALA A 174 -17.58 -8.31 -10.89
CA ALA A 174 -16.43 -9.03 -10.37
C ALA A 174 -15.33 -8.08 -9.87
N LEU A 175 -15.00 -7.02 -10.61
CA LEU A 175 -14.06 -5.98 -10.16
C LEU A 175 -14.54 -5.26 -8.91
N ARG A 176 -15.85 -5.00 -8.82
CA ARG A 176 -16.48 -4.41 -7.63
C ARG A 176 -16.33 -5.32 -6.41
N GLU A 177 -16.54 -6.62 -6.58
CA GLU A 177 -16.37 -7.60 -5.51
C GLU A 177 -14.91 -7.69 -5.07
N MET A 178 -13.94 -7.65 -5.99
CA MET A 178 -12.52 -7.56 -5.67
C MET A 178 -12.20 -6.32 -4.83
N MET A 179 -12.74 -5.14 -5.19
CA MET A 179 -12.51 -3.91 -4.43
C MET A 179 -13.13 -4.01 -3.03
N LEU A 180 -14.36 -4.53 -2.90
CA LEU A 180 -15.01 -4.74 -1.61
C LEU A 180 -14.19 -5.71 -0.73
N GLU A 181 -13.75 -6.84 -1.30
CA GLU A 181 -12.88 -7.80 -0.59
C GLU A 181 -11.60 -7.13 -0.11
N GLY A 182 -10.93 -6.34 -0.96
CA GLY A 182 -9.71 -5.61 -0.61
C GLY A 182 -9.93 -4.62 0.54
N VAL A 183 -11.01 -3.85 0.50
CA VAL A 183 -11.38 -2.90 1.57
C VAL A 183 -11.66 -3.62 2.89
N GLU A 184 -12.45 -4.69 2.88
CA GLU A 184 -12.77 -5.43 4.10
C GLU A 184 -11.55 -6.17 4.68
N GLN A 185 -10.64 -6.66 3.81
CA GLN A 185 -9.37 -7.24 4.26
C GLN A 185 -8.48 -6.18 4.91
N GLU A 186 -8.41 -4.97 4.37
CA GLU A 186 -7.64 -3.89 4.97
C GLU A 186 -8.23 -3.42 6.30
N ILE A 187 -9.56 -3.33 6.41
CA ILE A 187 -10.24 -3.04 7.69
C ILE A 187 -9.91 -4.12 8.74
N ALA A 188 -10.05 -5.39 8.37
CA ALA A 188 -9.74 -6.51 9.27
C ALA A 188 -8.27 -6.49 9.72
N TRP A 189 -7.36 -6.20 8.78
CA TRP A 189 -5.94 -6.02 9.06
C TRP A 189 -5.68 -4.86 10.02
N GLY A 190 -6.22 -3.69 9.76
CA GLY A 190 -6.07 -2.53 10.63
C GLY A 190 -6.65 -2.76 12.04
N HIS A 191 -7.78 -3.47 12.14
CA HIS A 191 -8.32 -3.89 13.43
C HIS A 191 -7.41 -4.86 14.19
N TYR A 192 -6.72 -5.73 13.47
CA TYR A 192 -5.80 -6.71 14.05
C TYR A 192 -4.50 -6.07 14.53
N VAL A 193 -3.91 -5.17 13.74
CA VAL A 193 -2.60 -4.59 14.06
C VAL A 193 -2.67 -3.32 14.90
N ILE A 194 -3.70 -2.50 14.73
CA ILE A 194 -3.90 -1.22 15.43
C ILE A 194 -4.88 -1.40 16.59
N GLY A 195 -6.05 -1.96 16.30
CA GLY A 195 -7.12 -2.15 17.27
C GLY A 195 -7.55 -0.85 17.95
N ASP A 196 -7.75 -0.94 19.26
CA ASP A 196 -8.06 0.20 20.13
C ASP A 196 -6.92 0.51 21.13
N GLU A 197 -5.75 -0.14 20.94
CA GLU A 197 -4.63 -0.05 21.89
C GLU A 197 -3.57 0.98 21.46
N VAL A 198 -3.63 1.46 20.23
CA VAL A 198 -2.71 2.48 19.72
C VAL A 198 -3.25 3.88 20.03
N PRO A 199 -2.60 4.66 20.92
CA PRO A 199 -3.07 5.99 21.28
C PRO A 199 -3.26 6.87 20.02
N GLY A 200 -4.44 7.46 19.88
CA GLY A 200 -4.80 8.34 18.76
C GLY A 200 -5.43 7.65 17.56
N LEU A 201 -5.54 6.32 17.57
CA LEU A 201 -6.26 5.52 16.59
C LEU A 201 -7.22 4.55 17.30
N ASN A 202 -8.26 4.13 16.61
CA ASN A 202 -9.16 3.08 17.04
C ASN A 202 -9.82 2.39 15.84
N ARG A 203 -10.50 1.26 16.08
CA ARG A 203 -11.15 0.45 15.05
C ARG A 203 -12.13 1.24 14.19
N ARG A 204 -12.91 2.13 14.80
CA ARG A 204 -13.88 2.95 14.06
C ARG A 204 -13.16 3.90 13.09
N MET A 205 -12.14 4.62 13.55
CA MET A 205 -11.36 5.53 12.71
C MET A 205 -10.74 4.79 11.53
N VAL A 206 -10.17 3.61 11.74
CA VAL A 206 -9.63 2.74 10.68
C VAL A 206 -10.74 2.38 9.69
N THR A 207 -11.88 1.87 10.16
CA THR A 207 -13.00 1.48 9.30
C THR A 207 -13.50 2.65 8.45
N ASP A 208 -13.75 3.80 9.08
CA ASP A 208 -14.32 4.96 8.41
C ASP A 208 -13.35 5.47 7.32
N TYR A 209 -12.05 5.52 7.63
CA TYR A 209 -11.03 5.99 6.68
C TYR A 209 -10.82 5.02 5.51
N ILE A 210 -10.75 3.71 5.75
CA ILE A 210 -10.55 2.74 4.68
C ILE A 210 -11.78 2.64 3.76
N ARG A 211 -13.02 2.77 4.30
CA ARG A 211 -14.24 2.88 3.46
C ARG A 211 -14.25 4.14 2.61
N TYR A 212 -13.85 5.27 3.17
CA TYR A 212 -13.66 6.50 2.41
C TYR A 212 -12.65 6.29 1.26
N LEU A 213 -11.49 5.68 1.53
CA LEU A 213 -10.50 5.37 0.49
C LEU A 213 -11.08 4.44 -0.57
N GLY A 214 -11.80 3.38 -0.18
CA GLY A 214 -12.49 2.48 -1.12
C GLY A 214 -13.41 3.23 -2.07
N ASN A 215 -14.23 4.15 -1.54
CA ASN A 215 -15.07 5.02 -2.36
C ASN A 215 -14.23 5.92 -3.29
N LEU A 216 -13.23 6.59 -2.74
CA LEU A 216 -12.36 7.49 -3.51
C LEU A 216 -11.70 6.77 -4.70
N ARG A 217 -11.18 5.56 -4.48
CA ARG A 217 -10.55 4.75 -5.52
C ARG A 217 -11.57 4.28 -6.55
N TRP A 218 -12.66 3.67 -6.11
CA TRP A 218 -13.67 3.10 -6.99
C TRP A 218 -14.39 4.17 -7.85
N THR A 219 -14.76 5.29 -7.25
CA THR A 219 -15.38 6.41 -7.99
C THR A 219 -14.43 7.05 -8.99
N SER A 220 -13.12 7.01 -8.75
CA SER A 220 -12.12 7.48 -9.72
C SER A 220 -12.07 6.68 -11.02
N LEU A 221 -12.63 5.46 -11.03
CA LEU A 221 -12.80 4.63 -12.22
C LEU A 221 -14.14 4.90 -12.93
N GLY A 222 -14.95 5.86 -12.45
CA GLY A 222 -16.23 6.24 -13.06
C GLY A 222 -17.44 5.48 -12.52
N TYR A 223 -17.32 4.73 -11.43
CA TYR A 223 -18.42 3.95 -10.86
C TYR A 223 -19.03 4.63 -9.62
N PRO A 224 -20.31 4.31 -9.28
CA PRO A 224 -20.94 4.82 -8.06
C PRO A 224 -20.22 4.37 -6.78
N ALA A 225 -20.33 5.16 -5.71
CA ALA A 225 -19.74 4.84 -4.42
C ALA A 225 -20.10 3.43 -3.90
N LEU A 226 -19.16 2.75 -3.27
CA LEU A 226 -19.33 1.41 -2.69
C LEU A 226 -20.05 1.47 -1.33
N TYR A 227 -19.73 2.46 -0.53
CA TYR A 227 -20.17 2.63 0.85
C TYR A 227 -20.93 3.96 1.00
N PRO A 228 -22.28 3.96 1.02
CA PRO A 228 -23.05 5.18 1.27
C PRO A 228 -22.69 5.81 2.61
N GLY A 229 -22.50 7.12 2.63
CA GLY A 229 -22.13 7.88 3.82
C GLY A 229 -20.62 8.01 4.06
N PHE A 230 -19.78 7.46 3.17
CA PHE A 230 -18.32 7.56 3.23
C PHE A 230 -17.72 8.24 1.99
N GLU A 231 -18.45 9.19 1.40
CA GLU A 231 -18.02 9.92 0.21
C GLU A 231 -17.00 11.02 0.50
N HIS A 232 -16.88 11.41 1.77
CA HIS A 232 -15.97 12.46 2.23
C HIS A 232 -14.98 11.93 3.26
N GLU A 233 -13.79 12.53 3.30
CA GLU A 233 -12.78 12.19 4.30
C GLU A 233 -13.34 12.38 5.72
N PRO A 234 -13.24 11.36 6.60
CA PRO A 234 -13.70 11.49 7.98
C PRO A 234 -12.92 12.61 8.69
N GLU A 235 -13.62 13.52 9.34
CA GLU A 235 -13.03 14.65 10.07
C GLU A 235 -11.98 14.20 11.09
N SER A 236 -12.24 13.07 11.75
CA SER A 236 -11.31 12.46 12.71
C SER A 236 -9.99 11.97 12.09
N MET A 237 -9.94 11.83 10.75
CA MET A 237 -8.79 11.32 10.00
C MET A 237 -8.16 12.36 9.05
N ALA A 238 -8.69 13.58 8.97
CA ALA A 238 -8.18 14.65 8.10
C ALA A 238 -6.70 15.00 8.34
N TRP A 239 -6.17 14.66 9.50
CA TRP A 239 -4.75 14.80 9.82
C TRP A 239 -3.86 13.84 9.00
N VAL A 240 -4.38 12.69 8.53
CA VAL A 240 -3.61 11.72 7.71
C VAL A 240 -3.17 12.36 6.41
N SER A 241 -4.08 13.03 5.71
CA SER A 241 -3.76 13.75 4.46
C SER A 241 -2.71 14.84 4.66
N GLN A 242 -2.73 15.54 5.81
CA GLN A 242 -1.71 16.53 6.14
C GLN A 242 -0.33 15.91 6.34
N TYR A 243 -0.26 14.73 6.97
CA TYR A 243 1.00 14.01 7.17
C TYR A 243 1.48 13.30 5.90
N ALA A 244 0.58 12.95 5.01
CA ALA A 244 0.90 12.33 3.72
C ALA A 244 1.47 13.33 2.69
N ASP A 245 1.20 14.63 2.85
CA ASP A 245 1.70 15.64 1.91
C ASP A 245 3.21 15.86 2.08
N ALA A 246 3.97 15.30 1.14
CA ALA A 246 5.42 15.46 1.10
C ALA A 246 5.88 16.92 0.86
N ASN A 247 4.99 17.80 0.34
CA ASN A 247 5.29 19.19 0.09
C ASN A 247 5.09 20.09 1.33
N MET A 248 4.41 19.61 2.36
CA MET A 248 4.20 20.36 3.60
C MET A 248 5.48 20.52 4.44
N VAL A 249 6.48 19.68 4.23
CA VAL A 249 7.80 19.82 4.86
C VAL A 249 8.65 20.71 3.96
N LYS A 250 8.60 22.02 4.19
CA LYS A 250 9.39 23.05 3.48
C LYS A 250 10.89 23.03 3.87
N THR A 251 11.46 21.90 4.17
CA THR A 251 12.90 21.75 4.34
C THR A 251 13.41 20.95 3.16
N ASP A 252 14.13 21.64 2.28
CA ASP A 252 14.85 21.03 1.18
C ASP A 252 15.70 19.88 1.75
N PHE A 253 15.63 18.72 1.14
CA PHE A 253 16.46 17.56 1.48
C PHE A 253 17.95 17.91 1.58
N PHE A 254 18.40 18.94 0.85
CA PHE A 254 19.77 19.46 0.87
C PHE A 254 20.03 20.50 1.96
N GLU A 255 19.02 21.11 2.56
CA GLU A 255 19.14 22.16 3.57
C GLU A 255 18.95 21.66 5.01
N ALA A 256 18.23 20.56 5.22
CA ALA A 256 18.09 19.93 6.51
C ALA A 256 19.02 18.72 6.61
N ARG A 257 20.04 18.78 7.47
CA ARG A 257 20.64 17.54 7.96
C ARG A 257 19.53 16.70 8.58
N SER A 258 19.28 15.52 8.03
CA SER A 258 18.36 14.56 8.63
C SER A 258 18.94 14.10 9.98
N THR A 259 18.66 14.87 11.02
CA THR A 259 18.99 14.49 12.40
C THR A 259 18.13 13.33 12.91
N ALA A 260 17.09 12.95 12.13
CA ALA A 260 16.19 11.85 12.44
C ALA A 260 16.79 10.46 12.10
N TYR A 261 17.85 10.40 11.28
CA TYR A 261 18.56 9.17 10.90
C TYR A 261 19.96 9.15 11.51
N ALA A 262 20.06 9.22 12.83
CA ALA A 262 21.27 8.78 13.51
C ALA A 262 21.13 7.27 13.75
N LYS A 263 21.99 6.48 13.11
CA LYS A 263 22.19 5.08 13.52
C LYS A 263 22.53 5.11 15.00
N SER A 264 21.67 4.56 15.86
CA SER A 264 22.03 4.37 17.25
C SER A 264 23.15 3.33 17.28
N THR A 265 24.38 3.78 17.43
CA THR A 265 25.53 2.92 17.72
C THR A 265 25.64 2.62 19.22
N ALA A 266 24.71 3.13 20.02
CA ALA A 266 24.58 2.73 21.40
C ALA A 266 23.90 1.35 21.42
N LEU A 267 24.71 0.31 21.56
CA LEU A 267 24.27 -0.90 22.24
C LEU A 267 23.67 -0.42 23.56
N VAL A 268 22.38 -0.62 23.74
CA VAL A 268 21.72 -0.36 25.01
C VAL A 268 22.17 -1.48 25.94
N ASP A 269 23.28 -1.25 26.63
CA ASP A 269 23.78 -2.12 27.72
C ASP A 269 23.07 -1.81 29.06
N ASP A 270 21.90 -1.15 29.02
CA ASP A 270 21.13 -0.87 30.24
C ASP A 270 19.62 -1.01 29.93
N LEU A 271 19.12 -2.24 30.03
CA LEU A 271 17.77 -2.58 30.41
C LEU A 271 17.76 -3.82 31.29
#